data_cbce8e1a08ce212d63f366df7752becc
#
_entry.id   cbce8e1a08ce212d63f366df7752becc
#
_cell.length_a   1.000
_cell.length_b   1.000
_cell.length_c   1.000
_cell.angle_alpha   90.00
_cell.angle_beta   90.00
_cell.angle_gamma   90.00
#
_symmetry.space_group_name_H-M   'P 1'
#
loop_
_entity.id
_entity.type
_entity.pdbx_description
1 polymer ?
#
loop_
_entity_poly.entity_id
_entity_poly.type
_entity_poly.pdbx_seq_one_letter_code
_entity_poly.pdbx_strand_id
1 'polypeptide(L)'
;MGERLARALPPRGVVLLTGNLGAGKTTLAKGIVSGLGAAPPEEVSSPTFTLIHEYGNGRVYHVDLYRLEEPRELATLGLDELFDRDAMVLIEWGERFPWFLPTERTEIRIRAADNDEREIEVTQTL
;
A
#
# COMPACT_ATOMS: atom_id res chain seq x y z
N MET A 1 -2.73 -10.30 11.23
CA MET A 1 -3.21 -10.44 9.83
C MET A 1 -2.21 -9.89 8.83
N GLY A 2 -1.84 -8.62 8.93
CA GLY A 2 -0.84 -8.03 8.05
C GLY A 2 0.51 -8.72 8.09
N GLU A 3 0.90 -9.21 9.25
CA GLU A 3 2.17 -9.92 9.39
C GLU A 3 2.18 -11.24 8.61
N ARG A 4 1.05 -11.93 8.54
CA ARG A 4 0.92 -13.15 7.74
C ARG A 4 0.99 -12.82 6.26
N LEU A 5 0.33 -11.73 5.84
CA LEU A 5 0.37 -11.29 4.46
C LEU A 5 1.77 -10.91 4.03
N ALA A 6 2.53 -10.26 4.93
CA ALA A 6 3.90 -9.87 4.62
C ALA A 6 4.75 -11.05 4.17
N ARG A 7 4.53 -12.23 4.75
CA ARG A 7 5.28 -13.44 4.40
C ARG A 7 4.87 -14.00 3.03
N ALA A 8 3.64 -13.75 2.62
CA ALA A 8 3.10 -14.25 1.36
C ALA A 8 3.35 -13.29 0.19
N LEU A 9 3.68 -12.04 0.47
CA LEU A 9 3.89 -11.02 -0.55
C LEU A 9 5.30 -11.07 -1.11
N PRO A 10 5.49 -10.73 -2.39
CA PRO A 10 6.83 -10.61 -2.93
C PRO A 10 7.57 -9.45 -2.26
N PRO A 11 8.90 -9.55 -2.10
CA PRO A 11 9.67 -8.51 -1.39
C PRO A 11 9.79 -7.21 -2.17
N ARG A 12 9.40 -7.21 -3.44
CA ARG A 12 9.44 -6.04 -4.30
C ARG A 12 8.18 -5.99 -5.15
N GLY A 13 7.88 -4.83 -5.67
CA GLY A 13 6.74 -4.63 -6.54
C GLY A 13 5.65 -3.80 -5.89
N VAL A 14 4.60 -3.54 -6.64
CA VAL A 14 3.50 -2.69 -6.20
C VAL A 14 2.40 -3.53 -5.56
N VAL A 15 1.98 -3.11 -4.38
CA VAL A 15 0.85 -3.71 -3.66
C VAL A 15 -0.21 -2.63 -3.49
N LEU A 16 -1.34 -2.80 -4.16
CA LEU A 16 -2.45 -1.87 -4.10
C LEU A 16 -3.42 -2.29 -3.00
N LEU A 17 -3.66 -1.41 -2.04
CA LEU A 17 -4.61 -1.66 -0.97
C LEU A 17 -5.91 -0.94 -1.30
N THR A 18 -6.99 -1.71 -1.49
CA THR A 18 -8.30 -1.17 -1.83
C THR A 18 -9.30 -1.44 -0.72
N GLY A 19 -10.31 -0.58 -0.63
CA GLY A 19 -11.34 -0.68 0.39
C GLY A 19 -11.89 0.69 0.70
N ASN A 20 -13.03 0.74 1.35
CA ASN A 20 -13.64 2.01 1.74
C ASN A 20 -12.86 2.67 2.85
N LEU A 21 -13.05 3.99 2.99
CA LEU A 21 -12.49 4.73 4.12
C LEU A 21 -12.96 4.06 5.41
N GLY A 22 -12.02 3.80 6.32
CA GLY A 22 -12.35 3.12 7.57
C GLY A 22 -12.33 1.60 7.48
N ALA A 23 -12.03 1.01 6.30
CA ALA A 23 -11.97 -0.44 6.15
C ALA A 23 -10.74 -1.07 6.80
N GLY A 24 -9.74 -0.26 7.18
CA GLY A 24 -8.55 -0.77 7.85
C GLY A 24 -7.32 -0.86 6.97
N LYS A 25 -7.27 -0.11 5.86
CA LYS A 25 -6.12 -0.14 4.95
C LYS A 25 -4.81 0.27 5.64
N THR A 26 -4.85 1.34 6.43
CA THR A 26 -3.66 1.79 7.14
C THR A 26 -3.23 0.79 8.22
N THR A 27 -4.19 0.18 8.91
CA THR A 27 -3.90 -0.85 9.90
C THR A 27 -3.24 -2.06 9.23
N LEU A 28 -3.71 -2.44 8.05
CA LEU A 28 -3.10 -3.54 7.31
C LEU A 28 -1.69 -3.17 6.85
N ALA A 29 -1.50 -1.95 6.38
CA ALA A 29 -0.18 -1.48 5.98
C ALA A 29 0.80 -1.54 7.15
N LYS A 30 0.37 -1.15 8.36
CA LYS A 30 1.18 -1.28 9.56
C LYS A 30 1.65 -2.72 9.79
N GLY A 31 0.71 -3.66 9.68
CA GLY A 31 1.02 -5.07 9.88
C GLY A 31 1.99 -5.59 8.83
N ILE A 32 1.85 -5.18 7.59
CA ILE A 32 2.75 -5.58 6.52
C ILE A 32 4.16 -5.04 6.75
N VAL A 33 4.28 -3.75 7.03
CA VAL A 33 5.59 -3.11 7.30
C VAL A 33 6.27 -3.76 8.50
N SER A 34 5.52 -3.98 9.57
CA SER A 34 6.03 -4.63 10.77
C SER A 34 6.42 -6.08 10.52
N GLY A 35 5.58 -6.80 9.77
CA GLY A 35 5.85 -8.22 9.45
C GLY A 35 7.09 -8.40 8.58
N LEU A 36 7.45 -7.39 7.79
CA LEU A 36 8.67 -7.39 6.98
C LEU A 36 9.90 -6.98 7.81
N GLY A 37 9.70 -6.57 9.07
CA GLY A 37 10.80 -6.09 9.89
C GLY A 37 11.33 -4.73 9.48
N ALA A 38 10.57 -3.97 8.66
CA ALA A 38 11.02 -2.68 8.16
C ALA A 38 10.89 -1.57 9.20
N ALA A 39 9.85 -1.65 10.06
CA ALA A 39 9.64 -0.71 11.16
C ALA A 39 8.68 -1.35 12.18
N PRO A 40 8.76 -0.96 13.46
CA PRO A 40 7.76 -1.42 14.45
C PRO A 40 6.41 -0.76 14.17
N PRO A 41 5.28 -1.39 14.56
CA PRO A 41 3.95 -0.89 14.24
C PRO A 41 3.70 0.56 14.70
N GLU A 42 4.26 0.95 15.83
CA GLU A 42 4.07 2.28 16.39
C GLU A 42 4.75 3.39 15.57
N GLU A 43 5.68 3.03 14.68
CA GLU A 43 6.31 4.00 13.80
C GLU A 43 5.59 4.16 12.46
N VAL A 44 4.62 3.29 12.18
CA VAL A 44 3.88 3.35 10.92
C VAL A 44 2.63 4.19 11.10
N SER A 45 2.47 5.20 10.28
CA SER A 45 1.31 6.09 10.31
C SER A 45 0.79 6.29 8.88
N SER A 46 -0.43 6.85 8.78
CA SER A 46 -0.98 7.17 7.46
C SER A 46 -0.19 8.32 6.83
N PRO A 47 0.27 8.20 5.58
CA PRO A 47 1.00 9.27 4.90
C PRO A 47 0.08 10.30 4.25
N THR A 48 -1.13 10.52 4.79
CA THR A 48 -2.15 11.39 4.18
C THR A 48 -1.63 12.80 3.90
N PHE A 49 -0.80 13.34 4.77
CA PHE A 49 -0.27 14.70 4.58
C PHE A 49 1.05 14.72 3.80
N THR A 50 1.89 13.71 3.98
CA THR A 50 3.19 13.64 3.32
C THR A 50 3.16 12.83 2.02
N LEU A 51 2.09 12.10 1.80
CA LEU A 51 1.82 11.25 0.64
C LEU A 51 2.70 10.00 0.54
N ILE A 52 3.96 10.07 0.92
CA ILE A 52 4.90 8.94 0.84
C ILE A 52 5.71 8.84 2.11
N HIS A 53 5.72 7.64 2.73
CA HIS A 53 6.60 7.32 3.84
C HIS A 53 7.54 6.18 3.43
N GLU A 54 8.82 6.30 3.77
CA GLU A 54 9.82 5.27 3.52
C GLU A 54 10.14 4.53 4.82
N TYR A 55 10.25 3.21 4.77
CA TYR A 55 10.61 2.38 5.91
C TYR A 55 11.72 1.40 5.54
N GLY A 56 12.52 1.03 6.53
CA GLY A 56 13.54 0.00 6.36
C GLY A 56 14.63 0.36 5.35
N ASN A 57 15.08 1.61 5.34
CA ASN A 57 16.11 2.10 4.43
C ASN A 57 15.79 1.84 2.95
N GLY A 58 14.56 2.15 2.58
CA GLY A 58 14.12 2.03 1.19
C GLY A 58 13.62 0.65 0.80
N ARG A 59 13.34 -0.22 1.77
CA ARG A 59 12.77 -1.54 1.49
C ARG A 59 11.27 -1.47 1.23
N VAL A 60 10.58 -0.53 1.89
CA VAL A 60 9.13 -0.39 1.78
C VAL A 60 8.78 1.09 1.69
N TYR A 61 7.91 1.42 0.74
CA TYR A 61 7.32 2.75 0.63
C TYR A 61 5.82 2.63 0.81
N HIS A 62 5.24 3.46 1.67
CA HIS A 62 3.80 3.52 1.88
C HIS A 62 3.29 4.83 1.27
N VAL A 63 2.41 4.71 0.28
CA VAL A 63 1.90 5.84 -0.51
C VAL A 63 0.41 5.96 -0.30
N ASP A 64 -0.09 7.18 -0.04
CA ASP A 64 -1.51 7.44 0.08
C ASP A 64 -1.89 8.56 -0.91
N LEU A 65 -2.71 8.22 -1.89
CA LEU A 65 -3.11 9.15 -2.94
C LEU A 65 -4.48 9.80 -2.68
N TYR A 66 -5.02 9.64 -1.48
CA TYR A 66 -6.36 10.14 -1.15
C TYR A 66 -6.52 11.65 -1.40
N ARG A 67 -5.51 12.43 -1.11
CA ARG A 67 -5.58 13.90 -1.22
C ARG A 67 -5.26 14.44 -2.62
N LEU A 68 -4.83 13.60 -3.54
CA LEU A 68 -4.58 14.06 -4.91
C LEU A 68 -5.90 14.28 -5.63
N GLU A 69 -6.04 15.46 -6.23
CA GLU A 69 -7.24 15.83 -6.97
C GLU A 69 -7.06 15.70 -8.47
N GLU A 70 -5.84 15.96 -8.97
CA GLU A 70 -5.57 15.95 -10.40
C GLU A 70 -4.48 14.95 -10.78
N PRO A 71 -4.64 14.24 -11.91
CA PRO A 71 -3.65 13.26 -12.34
C PRO A 71 -2.24 13.82 -12.52
N ARG A 72 -2.12 15.09 -12.92
CA ARG A 72 -0.80 15.72 -13.13
C ARG A 72 0.03 15.77 -11.85
N GLU A 73 -0.62 15.73 -10.68
CA GLU A 73 0.09 15.74 -9.42
C GLU A 73 0.88 14.46 -9.20
N LEU A 74 0.46 13.36 -9.83
CA LEU A 74 1.20 12.09 -9.74
C LEU A 74 2.63 12.23 -10.27
N ALA A 75 2.80 13.00 -11.33
CA ALA A 75 4.11 13.16 -11.96
C ALA A 75 5.11 13.84 -11.02
N THR A 76 4.63 14.64 -10.06
CA THR A 76 5.49 15.35 -9.14
C THR A 76 5.99 14.48 -7.99
N LEU A 77 5.39 13.30 -7.78
CA LEU A 77 5.73 12.43 -6.67
C LEU A 77 6.90 11.49 -6.96
N GLY A 78 7.27 11.31 -8.23
CA GLY A 78 8.35 10.41 -8.59
C GLY A 78 8.02 8.94 -8.42
N LEU A 79 6.74 8.58 -8.50
CA LEU A 79 6.31 7.18 -8.30
C LEU A 79 6.90 6.24 -9.34
N ASP A 80 7.10 6.70 -10.58
CA ASP A 80 7.71 5.88 -11.62
C ASP A 80 9.08 5.35 -11.19
N GLU A 81 9.85 6.20 -10.52
CA GLU A 81 11.16 5.78 -10.01
C GLU A 81 11.03 4.77 -8.89
N LEU A 82 10.02 4.93 -8.02
CA LEU A 82 9.77 3.98 -6.94
C LEU A 82 9.40 2.60 -7.48
N PHE A 83 8.60 2.55 -8.55
CA PHE A 83 8.18 1.29 -9.14
C PHE A 83 9.36 0.50 -9.70
N ASP A 84 10.42 1.17 -10.11
CA ASP A 84 11.61 0.55 -10.67
C ASP A 84 12.63 0.11 -9.61
N ARG A 85 12.42 0.49 -8.36
CA ARG A 85 13.35 0.13 -7.28
C ARG A 85 13.11 -1.29 -6.79
N ASP A 86 14.15 -1.85 -6.17
CA ASP A 86 14.04 -3.14 -5.48
C ASP A 86 13.40 -2.94 -4.11
N ALA A 87 12.12 -2.63 -4.12
CA ALA A 87 11.36 -2.27 -2.92
C ALA A 87 9.91 -2.65 -3.09
N MET A 88 9.21 -2.80 -1.97
CA MET A 88 7.76 -2.97 -1.98
C MET A 88 7.13 -1.58 -1.88
N VAL A 89 6.15 -1.29 -2.74
CA VAL A 89 5.40 -0.04 -2.72
C VAL A 89 3.95 -0.34 -2.38
N LEU A 90 3.54 0.03 -1.16
CA LEU A 90 2.16 -0.13 -0.70
C LEU A 90 1.40 1.14 -1.06
N ILE A 91 0.34 1.01 -1.86
CA ILE A 91 -0.43 2.18 -2.33
C ILE A 91 -1.87 2.10 -1.84
N GLU A 92 -2.33 3.15 -1.15
CA GLU A 92 -3.73 3.35 -0.81
C GLU A 92 -4.32 4.37 -1.78
N TRP A 93 -5.55 4.13 -2.21
CA TRP A 93 -6.30 5.00 -3.13
C TRP A 93 -5.72 5.08 -4.54
N GLY A 94 -4.87 4.11 -4.91
CA GLY A 94 -4.33 4.03 -6.27
C GLY A 94 -5.39 3.68 -7.31
N GLU A 95 -6.50 3.08 -6.90
CA GLU A 95 -7.60 2.71 -7.80
C GLU A 95 -8.25 3.94 -8.47
N ARG A 96 -7.99 5.14 -7.95
CA ARG A 96 -8.44 6.38 -8.59
C ARG A 96 -7.64 6.72 -9.84
N PHE A 97 -6.47 6.09 -9.99
CA PHE A 97 -5.56 6.36 -11.11
C PHE A 97 -5.11 5.05 -11.75
N PRO A 98 -6.06 4.23 -12.27
CA PRO A 98 -5.72 2.89 -12.74
C PRO A 98 -4.73 2.87 -13.90
N TRP A 99 -4.75 3.88 -14.75
CA TRP A 99 -3.82 3.95 -15.89
C TRP A 99 -2.37 4.18 -15.48
N PHE A 100 -2.14 4.66 -14.27
CA PHE A 100 -0.81 4.95 -13.76
C PHE A 100 -0.14 3.73 -13.14
N LEU A 101 -0.95 2.78 -12.65
CA LEU A 101 -0.44 1.61 -11.94
C LEU A 101 0.24 0.64 -12.90
N PRO A 102 1.35 -0.02 -12.49
CA PRO A 102 1.94 -1.04 -13.33
C PRO A 102 1.00 -2.23 -13.50
N THR A 103 1.12 -2.92 -14.64
CA THR A 103 0.29 -4.09 -14.92
C THR A 103 0.58 -5.22 -13.94
N GLU A 104 1.86 -5.47 -13.68
CA GLU A 104 2.25 -6.46 -12.67
C GLU A 104 2.12 -5.84 -11.29
N ARG A 105 1.13 -6.31 -10.54
CA ARG A 105 0.89 -5.81 -9.20
C ARG A 105 0.10 -6.81 -8.38
N THR A 106 0.16 -6.66 -7.07
CA THR A 106 -0.69 -7.38 -6.14
C THR A 106 -1.78 -6.42 -5.66
N GLU A 107 -3.02 -6.88 -5.66
CA GLU A 107 -4.13 -6.08 -5.13
C GLU A 107 -4.67 -6.78 -3.89
N ILE A 108 -4.82 -6.03 -2.80
CA ILE A 108 -5.40 -6.53 -1.57
C ILE A 108 -6.66 -5.72 -1.31
N ARG A 109 -7.81 -6.38 -1.37
CA ARG A 109 -9.09 -5.75 -1.10
C ARG A 109 -9.51 -6.07 0.32
N ILE A 110 -9.89 -5.02 1.06
CA ILE A 110 -10.36 -5.14 2.43
C ILE A 110 -11.82 -4.71 2.48
N ARG A 111 -12.67 -5.55 3.06
CA ARG A 111 -14.08 -5.22 3.27
C ARG A 111 -14.45 -5.47 4.72
N ALA A 112 -15.27 -4.58 5.29
CA ALA A 112 -15.84 -4.79 6.61
C ALA A 112 -17.00 -5.77 6.49
N ALA A 113 -17.01 -6.80 7.34
CA ALA A 113 -18.10 -7.74 7.43
C ALA A 113 -19.06 -7.33 8.54
N ASP A 114 -20.25 -7.97 8.58
CA ASP A 114 -21.34 -7.55 9.46
C ASP A 114 -21.04 -7.64 10.96
N ASN A 115 -20.10 -8.45 11.39
CA ASN A 115 -19.80 -8.70 12.80
C ASN A 115 -18.39 -8.24 13.20
N ASP A 116 -18.03 -7.06 12.73
CA ASP A 116 -16.73 -6.41 13.00
C ASP A 116 -15.52 -7.18 12.47
N GLU A 117 -15.75 -8.22 11.69
CA GLU A 117 -14.69 -8.93 11.00
C GLU A 117 -14.29 -8.20 9.74
N ARG A 118 -13.10 -8.53 9.22
CA ARG A 118 -12.61 -8.00 7.97
C ARG A 118 -12.37 -9.13 6.99
N GLU A 119 -12.87 -8.97 5.78
CA GLU A 119 -12.60 -9.89 4.69
C GLU A 119 -11.47 -9.34 3.85
N ILE A 120 -10.48 -10.17 3.56
CA ILE A 120 -9.32 -9.78 2.79
C ILE A 120 -9.19 -10.70 1.58
N GLU A 121 -9.10 -10.09 0.41
CA GLU A 121 -8.95 -10.80 -0.85
C GLU A 121 -7.66 -10.34 -1.52
N VAL A 122 -6.80 -11.29 -1.86
CA VAL A 122 -5.51 -11.00 -2.49
C VAL A 122 -5.53 -11.51 -3.93
N THR A 123 -5.23 -10.64 -4.88
CA THR A 123 -5.17 -10.96 -6.30
C THR A 123 -3.84 -10.51 -6.86
N GLN A 124 -3.14 -11.40 -7.55
CA GLN A 124 -1.89 -11.07 -8.22
C GLN A 124 -2.09 -11.05 -9.72
N THR A 125 -1.65 -9.99 -10.35
CA THR A 125 -1.67 -9.84 -11.81
C THR A 125 -0.22 -9.89 -12.31
N LEU A 126 0.04 -10.82 -13.19
CA LEU A 126 1.38 -11.03 -13.76
C LEU A 126 1.43 -10.60 -15.22
#